data_259cbe33828a354ee73a3507890f08f1
#
_entry.id   259cbe33828a354ee73a3507890f08f1
#
_cell.length_a   1.000
_cell.length_b   1.000
_cell.length_c   1.000
_cell.angle_alpha   90.00
_cell.angle_beta   90.00
_cell.angle_gamma   90.00
#
_symmetry.space_group_name_H-M   'P 1'
#
loop_
_entity.id
_entity.type
_entity.pdbx_description
1 polymer ?
#
loop_
_entity_poly.entity_id
_entity_poly.type
_entity_poly.pdbx_seq_one_letter_code
_entity_poly.pdbx_strand_id
1 'polypeptide(L)'
;MIIILFLVVALLSTNILLADSVFDPESLWHDGYCVQSTARTPAPDSKSIEAKLEGEWQTLDLVDFPPGFWEWNQFRRTEYLDVLRQMISNGERQTPRLAGPHNGIVATWGMARKDSHFKLNNAVKGSGFLPKAEKLAEITELLESKIESDMLTKLNVLDSLYQNAEETFSPNQLVSLELYSEPGYNTQTFINQMLNPACVTVFLDIPSYKIKQIARILHPLDPKLSDYEKAVVRYVNLIHSFFHGDFPRDYIAVIYYNIEIYDNSPGDKAARGTKISP
;
A
#
# COMPACT_ATOMS: atom_id res chain seq x y z
N MET A 1 -21.87 -18.59 76.37
CA MET A 1 -22.05 -19.36 75.10
C MET A 1 -22.20 -18.33 74.00
N ILE A 2 -21.11 -18.00 73.30
CA ILE A 2 -21.06 -16.93 72.33
C ILE A 2 -21.25 -17.60 70.94
N ILE A 3 -22.34 -17.27 70.27
CA ILE A 3 -22.59 -17.73 68.92
C ILE A 3 -21.94 -16.75 67.97
N ILE A 4 -20.90 -17.19 67.29
CA ILE A 4 -20.20 -16.41 66.23
C ILE A 4 -20.98 -16.67 64.93
N LEU A 5 -21.65 -15.64 64.45
CA LEU A 5 -22.31 -15.63 63.15
C LEU A 5 -21.31 -15.35 62.06
N PHE A 6 -20.89 -16.35 61.29
CA PHE A 6 -20.07 -16.16 60.09
C PHE A 6 -20.95 -15.62 58.95
N LEU A 7 -20.74 -14.33 58.64
CA LEU A 7 -21.34 -13.72 57.46
C LEU A 7 -20.45 -14.08 56.24
N VAL A 8 -20.83 -15.06 55.47
CA VAL A 8 -20.20 -15.36 54.16
C VAL A 8 -20.69 -14.33 53.14
N VAL A 9 -19.85 -13.32 52.93
CA VAL A 9 -20.05 -12.40 51.80
C VAL A 9 -19.57 -13.13 50.52
N ALA A 10 -20.51 -13.72 49.79
CA ALA A 10 -20.24 -14.22 48.47
C ALA A 10 -20.06 -13.01 47.53
N LEU A 11 -18.82 -12.65 47.26
CA LEU A 11 -18.43 -11.76 46.15
C LEU A 11 -18.77 -12.51 44.84
N LEU A 12 -19.97 -12.32 44.33
CA LEU A 12 -20.29 -12.58 42.97
C LEU A 12 -19.50 -11.59 42.12
N SER A 13 -18.30 -11.95 41.75
CA SER A 13 -17.60 -11.34 40.65
C SER A 13 -18.38 -11.64 39.37
N THR A 14 -19.32 -10.77 39.05
CA THR A 14 -19.88 -10.71 37.69
C THR A 14 -18.75 -10.36 36.76
N ASN A 15 -18.09 -11.39 36.23
CA ASN A 15 -17.38 -11.24 34.97
C ASN A 15 -18.44 -10.84 33.94
N ILE A 16 -18.66 -9.54 33.81
CA ILE A 16 -19.25 -9.00 32.58
C ILE A 16 -18.20 -9.34 31.53
N LEU A 17 -18.37 -10.49 30.88
CA LEU A 17 -17.85 -10.71 29.53
C LEU A 17 -18.48 -9.58 28.72
N LEU A 18 -17.75 -8.45 28.62
CA LEU A 18 -17.92 -7.54 27.51
C LEU A 18 -17.66 -8.45 26.29
N ALA A 19 -18.74 -8.96 25.69
CA ALA A 19 -18.66 -9.53 24.37
C ALA A 19 -17.96 -8.44 23.54
N ASP A 20 -16.70 -8.70 23.18
CA ASP A 20 -16.03 -7.86 22.20
C ASP A 20 -17.02 -7.72 21.06
N SER A 21 -17.55 -6.53 20.90
CA SER A 21 -18.51 -6.27 19.82
C SER A 21 -17.77 -6.67 18.55
N VAL A 22 -18.25 -7.75 17.94
CA VAL A 22 -17.63 -8.26 16.71
C VAL A 22 -17.62 -7.09 15.73
N PHE A 23 -16.42 -6.61 15.39
CA PHE A 23 -16.28 -5.50 14.45
C PHE A 23 -16.97 -5.89 13.13
N ASP A 24 -17.87 -5.03 12.70
CA ASP A 24 -18.55 -5.20 11.43
C ASP A 24 -17.82 -4.38 10.35
N PRO A 25 -17.16 -5.03 9.37
CA PRO A 25 -16.46 -4.33 8.29
C PRO A 25 -17.36 -3.43 7.45
N GLU A 26 -18.68 -3.70 7.41
CA GLU A 26 -19.64 -2.87 6.69
C GLU A 26 -19.77 -1.48 7.31
N SER A 27 -19.43 -1.31 8.59
CA SER A 27 -19.37 -0.01 9.26
C SER A 27 -18.30 0.94 8.69
N LEU A 28 -17.37 0.44 7.87
CA LEU A 28 -16.39 1.26 7.16
C LEU A 28 -16.97 1.99 5.95
N TRP A 29 -18.17 1.56 5.49
CA TRP A 29 -18.81 2.09 4.28
C TRP A 29 -19.94 3.05 4.61
N HIS A 30 -20.00 4.16 3.88
CA HIS A 30 -21.05 5.17 3.97
C HIS A 30 -21.43 5.56 2.54
N ASP A 31 -22.68 5.34 2.15
CA ASP A 31 -23.19 5.69 0.81
C ASP A 31 -22.30 5.16 -0.36
N GLY A 32 -21.74 3.96 -0.18
CA GLY A 32 -20.92 3.29 -1.19
C GLY A 32 -19.44 3.70 -1.22
N TYR A 33 -18.96 4.52 -0.29
CA TYR A 33 -17.55 4.86 -0.16
C TYR A 33 -17.04 4.69 1.28
N CYS A 34 -15.74 4.67 1.46
CA CYS A 34 -15.10 4.60 2.77
C CYS A 34 -14.19 5.82 2.99
N VAL A 35 -14.02 6.21 4.26
CA VAL A 35 -13.14 7.29 4.69
C VAL A 35 -12.18 6.76 5.75
N GLN A 36 -10.89 6.73 5.45
CA GLN A 36 -9.89 6.36 6.43
C GLN A 36 -9.66 7.50 7.43
N SER A 37 -9.86 7.19 8.72
CA SER A 37 -9.69 8.16 9.83
C SER A 37 -8.41 7.93 10.63
N THR A 38 -7.54 7.01 10.21
CA THR A 38 -6.33 6.59 10.94
C THR A 38 -5.03 7.11 10.35
N ALA A 39 -5.06 7.71 9.18
CA ALA A 39 -3.92 8.38 8.55
C ALA A 39 -4.38 9.67 7.85
N ARG A 40 -3.51 10.67 7.79
CA ARG A 40 -3.74 11.93 7.08
C ARG A 40 -2.75 12.06 5.95
N THR A 41 -3.23 12.47 4.78
CA THR A 41 -2.33 12.78 3.67
C THR A 41 -1.49 14.00 4.04
N PRO A 42 -0.16 13.91 4.06
CA PRO A 42 0.69 15.07 4.32
C PRO A 42 0.66 16.04 3.14
N ALA A 43 1.06 17.28 3.37
CA ALA A 43 1.36 18.20 2.27
C ALA A 43 2.45 17.59 1.37
N PRO A 44 2.44 17.86 0.05
CA PRO A 44 3.34 17.22 -0.91
C PRO A 44 4.85 17.32 -0.59
N ASP A 45 5.26 18.40 0.05
CA ASP A 45 6.65 18.70 0.45
C ASP A 45 6.94 18.35 1.92
N SER A 46 5.97 17.80 2.64
CA SER A 46 6.13 17.41 4.04
C SER A 46 7.19 16.32 4.19
N LYS A 47 7.94 16.41 5.28
CA LYS A 47 8.90 15.39 5.70
C LYS A 47 8.36 14.43 6.76
N SER A 48 7.06 14.53 7.07
CA SER A 48 6.42 13.69 8.06
C SER A 48 4.96 13.41 7.70
N ILE A 49 4.42 12.35 8.28
CA ILE A 49 3.02 11.93 8.19
C ILE A 49 2.42 11.77 9.58
N GLU A 50 1.15 12.15 9.74
CA GLU A 50 0.37 11.84 10.94
C GLU A 50 -0.42 10.55 10.74
N ALA A 51 -0.24 9.60 11.65
CA ALA A 51 -0.96 8.34 11.66
C ALA A 51 -1.37 7.94 13.08
N LYS A 52 -2.50 7.26 13.20
CA LYS A 52 -3.00 6.74 14.46
C LYS A 52 -2.49 5.31 14.66
N LEU A 53 -1.52 5.15 15.54
CA LEU A 53 -0.94 3.86 15.89
C LEU A 53 -1.32 3.52 17.33
N GLU A 54 -1.80 2.29 17.56
CA GLU A 54 -2.22 1.82 18.88
C GLU A 54 -3.25 2.76 19.57
N GLY A 55 -4.08 3.41 18.77
CA GLY A 55 -5.11 4.33 19.26
C GLY A 55 -4.68 5.79 19.40
N GLU A 56 -3.39 6.11 19.29
CA GLU A 56 -2.85 7.46 19.48
C GLU A 56 -2.29 8.05 18.17
N TRP A 57 -2.51 9.36 17.97
CA TRP A 57 -1.92 10.08 16.85
C TRP A 57 -0.42 10.29 17.08
N GLN A 58 0.37 9.90 16.09
CA GLN A 58 1.82 10.05 16.08
C GLN A 58 2.24 10.76 14.79
N THR A 59 3.27 11.60 14.90
CA THR A 59 3.96 12.19 13.75
C THR A 59 5.20 11.35 13.47
N LEU A 60 5.31 10.82 12.26
CA LEU A 60 6.38 9.93 11.83
C LEU A 60 7.16 10.57 10.68
N ASP A 61 8.48 10.57 10.77
CA ASP A 61 9.33 11.09 9.71
C ASP A 61 9.28 10.20 8.46
N LEU A 62 9.21 10.81 7.29
CA LEU A 62 9.27 10.14 6.01
C LEU A 62 10.72 9.89 5.62
N VAL A 63 10.98 8.71 5.06
CA VAL A 63 12.32 8.27 4.68
C VAL A 63 12.39 8.01 3.18
N ASP A 64 13.35 8.65 2.55
CA ASP A 64 13.57 8.51 1.11
C ASP A 64 14.18 7.14 0.77
N PHE A 65 13.88 6.62 -0.41
CA PHE A 65 14.51 5.42 -0.93
C PHE A 65 16.02 5.64 -1.07
N PRO A 66 16.84 4.69 -0.62
CA PRO A 66 18.28 4.78 -0.82
C PRO A 66 18.67 4.57 -2.30
N PRO A 67 19.83 5.05 -2.74
CA PRO A 67 20.28 4.91 -4.14
C PRO A 67 20.19 3.47 -4.66
N GLY A 68 20.63 2.49 -3.87
CA GLY A 68 20.57 1.07 -4.27
C GLY A 68 19.15 0.54 -4.51
N PHE A 69 18.12 1.12 -3.86
CA PHE A 69 16.73 0.78 -4.15
C PHE A 69 16.30 1.29 -5.53
N TRP A 70 16.70 2.52 -5.90
CA TRP A 70 16.42 3.09 -7.21
C TRP A 70 17.12 2.31 -8.33
N GLU A 71 18.40 2.01 -8.17
CA GLU A 71 19.19 1.21 -9.12
C GLU A 71 18.58 -0.18 -9.35
N TRP A 72 18.25 -0.89 -8.27
CA TRP A 72 17.58 -2.19 -8.35
C TRP A 72 16.22 -2.09 -9.04
N ASN A 73 15.42 -1.09 -8.66
CA ASN A 73 14.07 -0.92 -9.19
C ASN A 73 14.10 -0.60 -10.69
N GLN A 74 14.95 0.33 -11.11
CA GLN A 74 15.17 0.69 -12.51
C GLN A 74 15.61 -0.54 -13.32
N PHE A 75 16.64 -1.24 -12.87
CA PHE A 75 17.16 -2.44 -13.55
C PHE A 75 16.06 -3.48 -13.75
N ARG A 76 15.33 -3.82 -12.70
CA ARG A 76 14.30 -4.86 -12.78
C ARG A 76 13.07 -4.47 -13.60
N ARG A 77 12.69 -3.20 -13.58
CA ARG A 77 11.58 -2.72 -14.41
C ARG A 77 11.95 -2.69 -15.87
N THR A 78 13.13 -2.22 -16.22
CA THR A 78 13.63 -2.27 -17.60
C THR A 78 13.71 -3.73 -18.10
N GLU A 79 14.31 -4.64 -17.31
CA GLU A 79 14.35 -6.07 -17.64
C GLU A 79 12.94 -6.63 -17.93
N TYR A 80 11.96 -6.28 -17.12
CA TYR A 80 10.58 -6.73 -17.31
C TYR A 80 9.94 -6.15 -18.58
N LEU A 81 10.14 -4.86 -18.86
CA LEU A 81 9.65 -4.23 -20.08
C LEU A 81 10.29 -4.84 -21.34
N ASP A 82 11.57 -5.21 -21.29
CA ASP A 82 12.26 -5.87 -22.39
C ASP A 82 11.70 -7.27 -22.67
N VAL A 83 11.39 -8.03 -21.62
CA VAL A 83 10.70 -9.32 -21.78
C VAL A 83 9.35 -9.14 -22.46
N LEU A 84 8.57 -8.13 -22.07
CA LEU A 84 7.28 -7.85 -22.71
C LEU A 84 7.43 -7.42 -24.17
N ARG A 85 8.43 -6.59 -24.51
CA ARG A 85 8.74 -6.21 -25.89
C ARG A 85 9.07 -7.45 -26.75
N GLN A 86 9.86 -8.37 -26.21
CA GLN A 86 10.20 -9.63 -26.89
C GLN A 86 8.97 -10.52 -27.10
N MET A 87 8.11 -10.66 -26.08
CA MET A 87 6.86 -11.43 -26.21
C MET A 87 5.94 -10.86 -27.30
N ILE A 88 5.83 -9.53 -27.39
CA ILE A 88 5.02 -8.87 -28.42
C ILE A 88 5.64 -9.07 -29.80
N SER A 89 6.96 -8.87 -29.94
CA SER A 89 7.66 -8.92 -31.24
C SER A 89 7.78 -10.32 -31.80
N ASN A 90 8.01 -11.33 -30.95
CA ASN A 90 8.27 -12.70 -31.38
C ASN A 90 7.04 -13.60 -31.27
N GLY A 91 5.96 -13.14 -30.62
CA GLY A 91 4.77 -13.96 -30.34
C GLY A 91 5.02 -15.09 -29.33
N GLU A 92 6.18 -15.10 -28.66
CA GLU A 92 6.54 -16.11 -27.67
C GLU A 92 5.93 -15.78 -26.32
N ARG A 93 5.26 -16.77 -25.70
CA ARG A 93 4.79 -16.63 -24.31
C ARG A 93 5.89 -17.04 -23.35
N GLN A 94 6.36 -16.10 -22.57
CA GLN A 94 7.25 -16.36 -21.43
C GLN A 94 6.46 -16.33 -20.12
N THR A 95 6.89 -17.13 -19.14
CA THR A 95 6.30 -17.07 -17.80
C THR A 95 6.76 -15.79 -17.12
N PRO A 96 5.86 -14.91 -16.68
CA PRO A 96 6.24 -13.69 -15.99
C PRO A 96 7.04 -14.01 -14.72
N ARG A 97 8.11 -13.26 -14.49
CA ARG A 97 8.83 -13.30 -13.22
C ARG A 97 8.00 -12.62 -12.13
N LEU A 98 7.68 -13.38 -11.07
CA LEU A 98 6.92 -12.85 -9.94
C LEU A 98 7.78 -12.05 -8.93
N ALA A 99 9.10 -12.34 -8.89
CA ALA A 99 10.05 -11.58 -8.08
C ALA A 99 10.31 -10.20 -8.71
N GLY A 100 10.61 -9.21 -7.88
CA GLY A 100 10.97 -7.87 -8.34
C GLY A 100 10.06 -6.77 -7.79
N PRO A 101 10.26 -5.52 -8.23
CA PRO A 101 9.69 -4.33 -7.60
C PRO A 101 8.19 -4.11 -7.86
N HIS A 102 7.60 -4.83 -8.82
CA HIS A 102 6.17 -4.70 -9.07
C HIS A 102 5.32 -5.46 -8.04
N ASN A 103 5.81 -6.57 -7.51
CA ASN A 103 5.08 -7.46 -6.62
C ASN A 103 5.55 -7.29 -5.17
N GLY A 104 4.98 -6.32 -4.46
CA GLY A 104 5.24 -6.12 -3.04
C GLY A 104 4.39 -7.08 -2.19
N ILE A 105 5.02 -7.81 -1.27
CA ILE A 105 4.30 -8.61 -0.26
C ILE A 105 4.02 -7.70 0.92
N VAL A 106 2.76 -7.26 1.05
CA VAL A 106 2.32 -6.33 2.09
C VAL A 106 1.74 -7.10 3.26
N ALA A 107 2.40 -7.04 4.41
CA ALA A 107 1.89 -7.55 5.68
C ALA A 107 1.17 -6.46 6.45
N THR A 108 0.00 -6.79 7.00
CA THR A 108 -0.88 -5.91 7.77
C THR A 108 -1.36 -6.60 9.03
N TRP A 109 -1.70 -5.81 10.04
CA TRP A 109 -2.26 -6.32 11.30
C TRP A 109 -3.40 -5.42 11.77
N GLY A 110 -4.47 -6.00 12.29
CA GLY A 110 -5.61 -5.21 12.78
C GLY A 110 -6.74 -6.07 13.32
N MET A 111 -7.66 -6.47 12.47
CA MET A 111 -8.85 -7.21 12.85
C MET A 111 -8.97 -8.51 12.04
N ALA A 112 -9.31 -9.62 12.69
CA ALA A 112 -9.59 -10.86 11.98
C ALA A 112 -10.90 -10.75 11.19
N ARG A 113 -10.94 -11.30 9.99
CA ARG A 113 -12.19 -11.52 9.24
C ARG A 113 -13.02 -12.62 9.93
N LYS A 114 -14.30 -12.68 9.62
CA LYS A 114 -15.22 -13.71 10.15
C LYS A 114 -14.78 -15.15 9.81
N ASP A 115 -14.02 -15.32 8.72
CA ASP A 115 -13.50 -16.59 8.21
C ASP A 115 -12.03 -16.84 8.57
N SER A 116 -11.45 -16.06 9.47
CA SER A 116 -10.04 -16.18 9.89
C SER A 116 -9.91 -16.08 11.40
N HIS A 117 -8.99 -16.85 11.97
CA HIS A 117 -8.57 -16.75 13.36
C HIS A 117 -7.44 -15.73 13.59
N PHE A 118 -6.83 -15.23 12.52
CA PHE A 118 -5.64 -14.38 12.60
C PHE A 118 -5.96 -12.93 12.24
N LYS A 119 -5.44 -12.01 13.05
CA LYS A 119 -5.45 -10.56 12.78
C LYS A 119 -4.31 -10.13 11.85
N LEU A 120 -3.26 -10.97 11.75
CA LEU A 120 -2.15 -10.77 10.83
C LEU A 120 -2.54 -11.31 9.45
N ASN A 121 -2.26 -10.53 8.43
CA ASN A 121 -2.48 -10.92 7.04
C ASN A 121 -1.33 -10.44 6.15
N ASN A 122 -1.10 -11.12 5.05
CA ASN A 122 -0.27 -10.63 3.96
C ASN A 122 -0.97 -10.82 2.62
N ALA A 123 -0.63 -9.95 1.67
CA ALA A 123 -1.14 -10.01 0.31
C ALA A 123 -0.08 -9.49 -0.66
N VAL A 124 -0.02 -10.08 -1.84
CA VAL A 124 0.77 -9.51 -2.94
C VAL A 124 0.01 -8.33 -3.52
N LYS A 125 0.66 -7.19 -3.62
CA LYS A 125 0.12 -5.96 -4.22
C LYS A 125 0.97 -5.54 -5.40
N GLY A 126 0.31 -5.18 -6.51
CA GLY A 126 0.98 -4.49 -7.59
C GLY A 126 1.45 -3.13 -7.10
N SER A 127 2.76 -2.92 -7.05
CA SER A 127 3.38 -1.71 -6.53
C SER A 127 3.88 -0.83 -7.66
N GLY A 128 3.52 0.45 -7.64
CA GLY A 128 4.02 1.50 -8.52
C GLY A 128 4.61 2.65 -7.73
N PHE A 129 5.21 3.61 -8.45
CA PHE A 129 5.64 4.87 -7.87
C PHE A 129 4.55 5.94 -8.06
N LEU A 130 4.51 6.90 -7.15
CA LEU A 130 3.74 8.12 -7.30
C LEU A 130 4.63 9.21 -7.90
N PRO A 131 4.22 9.92 -8.95
CA PRO A 131 4.95 11.10 -9.41
C PRO A 131 5.15 12.13 -8.29
N LYS A 132 6.23 12.89 -8.36
CA LYS A 132 6.36 14.10 -7.54
C LYS A 132 5.15 15.00 -7.78
N ALA A 133 4.72 15.72 -6.75
CA ALA A 133 3.48 16.50 -6.82
C ALA A 133 3.47 17.50 -7.98
N GLU A 134 4.62 18.14 -8.24
CA GLU A 134 4.80 19.09 -9.34
C GLU A 134 4.79 18.45 -10.74
N LYS A 135 4.97 17.13 -10.84
CA LYS A 135 4.95 16.36 -12.09
C LYS A 135 3.67 15.53 -12.27
N LEU A 136 2.84 15.43 -11.24
CA LEU A 136 1.68 14.54 -11.23
C LEU A 136 0.70 14.85 -12.37
N ALA A 137 0.39 16.12 -12.60
CA ALA A 137 -0.51 16.54 -13.68
C ALA A 137 0.08 16.24 -15.06
N GLU A 138 1.32 16.64 -15.31
CA GLU A 138 2.03 16.42 -16.57
C GLU A 138 2.09 14.92 -16.94
N ILE A 139 2.45 14.07 -15.98
CA ILE A 139 2.55 12.63 -16.23
C ILE A 139 1.17 12.01 -16.44
N THR A 140 0.16 12.47 -15.71
CA THR A 140 -1.23 12.02 -15.92
C THR A 140 -1.68 12.36 -17.33
N GLU A 141 -1.49 13.59 -17.80
CA GLU A 141 -1.82 14.02 -19.17
C GLU A 141 -1.05 13.24 -20.22
N LEU A 142 0.24 12.97 -20.00
CA LEU A 142 1.04 12.11 -20.88
C LEU A 142 0.43 10.71 -21.02
N LEU A 143 0.08 10.06 -19.91
CA LEU A 143 -0.53 8.73 -19.93
C LEU A 143 -1.89 8.75 -20.63
N GLU A 144 -2.74 9.74 -20.36
CA GLU A 144 -4.03 9.91 -21.04
C GLU A 144 -3.89 10.09 -22.55
N SER A 145 -2.92 10.89 -22.98
CA SER A 145 -2.65 11.11 -24.41
C SER A 145 -2.22 9.84 -25.15
N LYS A 146 -1.78 8.81 -24.43
CA LYS A 146 -1.27 7.54 -24.97
C LYS A 146 -2.11 6.33 -24.60
N ILE A 147 -3.26 6.51 -23.94
CA ILE A 147 -4.08 5.39 -23.44
C ILE A 147 -4.54 4.47 -24.58
N GLU A 148 -4.85 5.01 -25.73
CA GLU A 148 -5.27 4.27 -26.93
C GLU A 148 -4.10 3.85 -27.84
N SER A 149 -2.86 4.12 -27.45
CA SER A 149 -1.70 3.72 -28.24
C SER A 149 -1.48 2.20 -28.18
N ASP A 150 -0.74 1.68 -29.16
CA ASP A 150 -0.29 0.29 -29.14
C ASP A 150 0.61 0.00 -27.91
N MET A 151 0.72 -1.28 -27.55
CA MET A 151 1.44 -1.68 -26.35
C MET A 151 2.92 -1.33 -26.40
N LEU A 152 3.59 -1.36 -27.57
CA LEU A 152 5.01 -0.99 -27.66
C LEU A 152 5.20 0.50 -27.35
N THR A 153 4.33 1.36 -27.84
CA THR A 153 4.32 2.78 -27.49
C THR A 153 4.12 2.98 -25.99
N LYS A 154 3.19 2.26 -25.37
CA LYS A 154 2.97 2.31 -23.91
C LYS A 154 4.18 1.86 -23.13
N LEU A 155 4.84 0.76 -23.53
CA LEU A 155 6.07 0.28 -22.90
C LEU A 155 7.21 1.30 -22.98
N ASN A 156 7.34 2.03 -24.10
CA ASN A 156 8.36 3.06 -24.27
C ASN A 156 8.11 4.27 -23.35
N VAL A 157 6.84 4.66 -23.15
CA VAL A 157 6.48 5.70 -22.17
C VAL A 157 6.89 5.28 -20.76
N LEU A 158 6.53 4.05 -20.33
CA LEU A 158 6.87 3.54 -19.02
C LEU A 158 8.39 3.45 -18.82
N ASP A 159 9.12 2.98 -19.82
CA ASP A 159 10.57 2.89 -19.79
C ASP A 159 11.22 4.26 -19.59
N SER A 160 10.77 5.27 -20.35
CA SER A 160 11.23 6.65 -20.20
C SER A 160 11.03 7.20 -18.80
N LEU A 161 9.88 6.91 -18.17
CA LEU A 161 9.59 7.33 -16.80
C LEU A 161 10.52 6.62 -15.79
N TYR A 162 10.80 5.33 -15.99
CA TYR A 162 11.66 4.55 -15.09
C TYR A 162 13.15 4.84 -15.27
N GLN A 163 13.60 5.21 -16.46
CA GLN A 163 14.98 5.66 -16.69
C GLN A 163 15.32 6.94 -15.92
N ASN A 164 14.31 7.77 -15.64
CA ASN A 164 14.44 9.02 -14.90
C ASN A 164 13.68 8.94 -13.54
N ALA A 165 13.70 7.77 -12.89
CA ALA A 165 12.84 7.49 -11.75
C ALA A 165 13.00 8.48 -10.58
N GLU A 166 14.25 8.76 -10.16
CA GLU A 166 14.55 9.68 -9.04
C GLU A 166 14.09 11.12 -9.31
N GLU A 167 14.14 11.56 -10.58
CA GLU A 167 13.68 12.89 -10.97
C GLU A 167 12.15 12.95 -11.13
N THR A 168 11.53 11.82 -11.47
CA THR A 168 10.14 11.71 -11.86
C THR A 168 9.23 11.45 -10.67
N PHE A 169 9.64 10.52 -9.80
CA PHE A 169 8.78 9.98 -8.76
C PHE A 169 9.12 10.51 -7.35
N SER A 170 8.12 10.45 -6.48
CA SER A 170 8.28 10.77 -5.07
C SER A 170 9.31 9.85 -4.41
N PRO A 171 10.26 10.39 -3.63
CA PRO A 171 11.36 9.61 -3.10
C PRO A 171 10.97 8.67 -1.95
N ASN A 172 9.74 8.78 -1.43
CA ASN A 172 9.34 8.08 -0.20
C ASN A 172 7.94 7.48 -0.25
N GLN A 173 7.39 7.27 -1.45
CA GLN A 173 6.02 6.79 -1.60
C GLN A 173 5.94 5.69 -2.67
N LEU A 174 5.17 4.65 -2.36
CA LEU A 174 4.68 3.68 -3.32
C LEU A 174 3.16 3.78 -3.42
N VAL A 175 2.61 3.33 -4.53
CA VAL A 175 1.16 3.28 -4.73
C VAL A 175 0.69 1.92 -5.20
N SER A 176 -0.57 1.60 -4.90
CA SER A 176 -1.25 0.40 -5.35
C SER A 176 -2.75 0.66 -5.46
N LEU A 177 -3.50 -0.29 -6.02
CA LEU A 177 -4.96 -0.33 -5.96
C LEU A 177 -5.46 -1.39 -4.99
N GLU A 178 -6.56 -1.10 -4.31
CA GLU A 178 -7.40 -2.10 -3.67
C GLU A 178 -8.56 -2.43 -4.61
N LEU A 179 -8.44 -3.56 -5.31
CA LEU A 179 -9.32 -3.94 -6.40
C LEU A 179 -10.59 -4.68 -5.97
N TYR A 180 -10.58 -5.25 -4.75
CA TYR A 180 -11.58 -6.24 -4.37
C TYR A 180 -12.51 -5.79 -3.25
N SER A 181 -12.14 -4.76 -2.48
CA SER A 181 -12.99 -4.29 -1.39
C SER A 181 -14.10 -3.37 -1.90
N GLU A 182 -15.31 -3.70 -1.53
CA GLU A 182 -16.54 -2.98 -1.84
C GLU A 182 -17.60 -3.27 -0.76
N PRO A 183 -18.70 -2.51 -0.67
CA PRO A 183 -19.80 -2.87 0.22
C PRO A 183 -20.25 -4.31 0.01
N GLY A 184 -20.31 -5.09 1.10
CA GLY A 184 -20.62 -6.52 1.09
C GLY A 184 -19.42 -7.46 0.97
N TYR A 185 -18.25 -6.98 0.56
CA TYR A 185 -17.03 -7.77 0.52
C TYR A 185 -15.77 -6.96 0.85
N ASN A 186 -15.03 -7.38 1.86
CA ASN A 186 -13.85 -6.66 2.33
C ASN A 186 -12.64 -7.60 2.43
N THR A 187 -11.52 -7.22 1.79
CA THR A 187 -10.27 -7.94 1.95
C THR A 187 -9.71 -7.72 3.35
N GLN A 188 -9.00 -8.72 3.90
CA GLN A 188 -8.34 -8.58 5.21
C GLN A 188 -7.34 -7.42 5.21
N THR A 189 -6.61 -7.21 4.11
CA THR A 189 -5.65 -6.11 3.96
C THR A 189 -6.35 -4.76 4.08
N PHE A 190 -7.48 -4.57 3.39
CA PHE A 190 -8.27 -3.34 3.46
C PHE A 190 -8.75 -3.05 4.88
N ILE A 191 -9.42 -4.04 5.52
CA ILE A 191 -9.90 -3.89 6.90
C ILE A 191 -8.75 -3.48 7.82
N ASN A 192 -7.63 -4.19 7.74
CA ASN A 192 -6.48 -3.90 8.60
C ASN A 192 -5.97 -2.48 8.38
N GLN A 193 -5.76 -2.06 7.12
CA GLN A 193 -5.24 -0.73 6.80
C GLN A 193 -6.19 0.40 7.18
N MET A 194 -7.50 0.18 7.11
CA MET A 194 -8.50 1.15 7.58
C MET A 194 -8.43 1.39 9.08
N LEU A 195 -8.15 0.35 9.87
CA LEU A 195 -8.13 0.38 11.33
C LEU A 195 -6.73 0.65 11.91
N ASN A 196 -5.70 0.13 11.26
CA ASN A 196 -4.30 0.30 11.62
C ASN A 196 -3.49 0.53 10.34
N PRO A 197 -3.06 1.76 10.07
CA PRO A 197 -2.41 2.09 8.80
C PRO A 197 -0.97 1.57 8.70
N ALA A 198 -0.37 1.07 9.78
CA ALA A 198 0.98 0.51 9.75
C ALA A 198 1.03 -0.80 8.96
N CYS A 199 1.98 -0.91 8.07
CA CYS A 199 2.19 -2.11 7.27
C CYS A 199 3.68 -2.31 6.96
N VAL A 200 4.00 -3.50 6.45
CA VAL A 200 5.36 -3.84 6.02
C VAL A 200 5.28 -4.39 4.61
N THR A 201 6.01 -3.78 3.69
CA THR A 201 6.19 -4.32 2.33
C THR A 201 7.54 -5.00 2.21
N VAL A 202 7.56 -6.22 1.68
CA VAL A 202 8.78 -6.97 1.36
C VAL A 202 8.81 -7.26 -0.14
N PHE A 203 9.95 -6.98 -0.77
CA PHE A 203 10.22 -7.35 -2.15
C PHE A 203 11.11 -8.59 -2.18
N LEU A 204 10.61 -9.63 -2.85
CA LEU A 204 11.36 -10.88 -3.01
C LEU A 204 12.28 -10.78 -4.23
N ASP A 205 13.54 -10.51 -3.97
CA ASP A 205 14.60 -10.48 -4.98
C ASP A 205 15.99 -10.51 -4.30
N ILE A 206 17.04 -10.29 -5.09
CA ILE A 206 18.40 -9.99 -4.64
C ILE A 206 18.85 -8.73 -5.42
N PRO A 207 19.01 -7.57 -4.73
CA PRO A 207 18.76 -7.34 -3.30
C PRO A 207 17.29 -7.47 -2.90
N SER A 208 17.03 -7.74 -1.60
CA SER A 208 15.71 -7.81 -1.00
C SER A 208 15.51 -6.64 -0.06
N TYR A 209 14.42 -5.92 -0.22
CA TYR A 209 14.08 -4.78 0.63
C TYR A 209 12.85 -5.07 1.49
N LYS A 210 12.91 -4.66 2.75
CA LYS A 210 11.77 -4.60 3.65
C LYS A 210 11.53 -3.15 4.04
N ILE A 211 10.33 -2.65 3.82
CA ILE A 211 9.94 -1.26 4.07
C ILE A 211 8.77 -1.25 5.06
N LYS A 212 8.92 -0.57 6.19
CA LYS A 212 7.80 -0.27 7.09
C LYS A 212 7.17 1.03 6.67
N GLN A 213 5.84 1.04 6.56
CA GLN A 213 5.10 2.10 5.89
C GLN A 213 3.80 2.43 6.62
N ILE A 214 3.30 3.62 6.35
CA ILE A 214 1.93 4.02 6.67
C ILE A 214 1.11 3.98 5.37
N ALA A 215 0.04 3.21 5.38
CA ALA A 215 -0.91 3.13 4.28
C ALA A 215 -1.99 4.21 4.40
N ARG A 216 -2.14 5.03 3.37
CA ARG A 216 -3.23 5.99 3.22
C ARG A 216 -4.19 5.51 2.14
N ILE A 217 -5.45 5.27 2.50
CA ILE A 217 -6.50 4.79 1.62
C ILE A 217 -7.32 5.97 1.12
N LEU A 218 -7.51 6.06 -0.20
CA LEU A 218 -8.26 7.11 -0.88
C LEU A 218 -9.36 6.48 -1.73
N HIS A 219 -10.61 6.65 -1.34
CA HIS A 219 -11.75 6.15 -2.10
C HIS A 219 -12.16 7.17 -3.18
N PRO A 220 -12.34 6.80 -4.45
CA PRO A 220 -12.64 7.74 -5.54
C PRO A 220 -13.92 8.56 -5.31
N LEU A 221 -14.89 8.03 -4.57
CA LEU A 221 -16.17 8.70 -4.27
C LEU A 221 -16.15 9.47 -2.94
N ASP A 222 -15.03 9.54 -2.21
CA ASP A 222 -14.96 10.32 -0.98
C ASP A 222 -15.01 11.83 -1.32
N PRO A 223 -16.09 12.55 -0.93
CA PRO A 223 -16.25 13.96 -1.26
C PRO A 223 -15.27 14.87 -0.52
N LYS A 224 -14.57 14.36 0.49
CA LYS A 224 -13.62 15.10 1.31
C LYS A 224 -12.18 15.06 0.79
N LEU A 225 -11.92 14.31 -0.28
CA LEU A 225 -10.59 14.29 -0.87
C LEU A 225 -10.20 15.71 -1.33
N SER A 226 -8.98 16.09 -0.98
CA SER A 226 -8.34 17.29 -1.54
C SER A 226 -8.12 17.13 -3.05
N ASP A 227 -7.85 18.21 -3.75
CA ASP A 227 -7.58 18.17 -5.19
C ASP A 227 -6.31 17.33 -5.50
N TYR A 228 -5.32 17.38 -4.61
CA TYR A 228 -4.14 16.51 -4.70
C TYR A 228 -4.52 15.02 -4.57
N GLU A 229 -5.31 14.64 -3.56
CA GLU A 229 -5.75 13.26 -3.37
C GLU A 229 -6.59 12.75 -4.54
N LYS A 230 -7.46 13.59 -5.11
CA LYS A 230 -8.21 13.25 -6.34
C LYS A 230 -7.28 13.01 -7.53
N ALA A 231 -6.26 13.86 -7.70
CA ALA A 231 -5.26 13.67 -8.75
C ALA A 231 -4.47 12.39 -8.57
N VAL A 232 -4.12 12.03 -7.32
CA VAL A 232 -3.48 10.74 -7.01
C VAL A 232 -4.39 9.57 -7.36
N VAL A 233 -5.67 9.60 -6.96
CA VAL A 233 -6.63 8.53 -7.31
C VAL A 233 -6.71 8.35 -8.82
N ARG A 234 -6.84 9.45 -9.57
CA ARG A 234 -6.88 9.44 -11.04
C ARG A 234 -5.61 8.82 -11.63
N TYR A 235 -4.43 9.27 -11.20
CA TYR A 235 -3.15 8.76 -11.68
C TYR A 235 -3.01 7.25 -11.42
N VAL A 236 -3.31 6.78 -10.20
CA VAL A 236 -3.11 5.38 -9.82
C VAL A 236 -4.05 4.46 -10.61
N ASN A 237 -5.28 4.86 -10.86
CA ASN A 237 -6.22 4.14 -11.72
C ASN A 237 -5.75 4.15 -13.19
N LEU A 238 -5.33 5.31 -13.68
CA LEU A 238 -4.87 5.46 -15.05
C LEU A 238 -3.63 4.61 -15.36
N ILE A 239 -2.60 4.63 -14.50
CA ILE A 239 -1.37 3.86 -14.74
C ILE A 239 -1.63 2.35 -14.73
N HIS A 240 -2.61 1.87 -13.97
CA HIS A 240 -3.04 0.48 -14.03
C HIS A 240 -3.80 0.17 -15.32
N SER A 241 -4.77 1.01 -15.71
CA SER A 241 -5.49 0.87 -16.99
C SER A 241 -4.54 0.97 -18.17
N PHE A 242 -3.54 1.83 -18.10
CA PHE A 242 -2.53 2.00 -19.14
C PHE A 242 -1.82 0.70 -19.50
N PHE A 243 -1.64 -0.19 -18.51
CA PHE A 243 -0.95 -1.46 -18.66
C PHE A 243 -1.90 -2.66 -18.82
N HIS A 244 -2.99 -2.69 -18.04
CA HIS A 244 -3.89 -3.85 -17.96
C HIS A 244 -5.17 -3.71 -18.79
N GLY A 245 -5.39 -2.58 -19.45
CA GLY A 245 -6.64 -2.23 -20.14
C GLY A 245 -7.63 -1.52 -19.23
N ASP A 246 -8.71 -1.02 -19.82
CA ASP A 246 -9.69 -0.20 -19.12
C ASP A 246 -10.37 -0.95 -17.98
N PHE A 247 -10.47 -0.29 -16.85
CA PHE A 247 -11.28 -0.74 -15.73
C PHE A 247 -12.71 -0.21 -15.85
N PRO A 248 -13.72 -0.98 -15.37
CA PRO A 248 -15.11 -0.57 -15.44
C PRO A 248 -15.46 0.61 -14.53
N ARG A 249 -14.59 0.94 -13.59
CA ARG A 249 -14.71 2.03 -12.60
C ARG A 249 -13.35 2.37 -12.03
N ASP A 250 -13.24 3.51 -11.38
CA ASP A 250 -12.10 3.81 -10.54
C ASP A 250 -12.13 2.98 -9.25
N TYR A 251 -10.98 2.45 -8.87
CA TYR A 251 -10.76 1.68 -7.65
C TYR A 251 -10.12 2.54 -6.56
N ILE A 252 -10.18 2.03 -5.34
CA ILE A 252 -9.55 2.63 -4.17
C ILE A 252 -8.04 2.68 -4.39
N ALA A 253 -7.46 3.87 -4.32
CA ALA A 253 -6.01 4.06 -4.35
C ALA A 253 -5.42 3.95 -2.94
N VAL A 254 -4.23 3.36 -2.83
CA VAL A 254 -3.48 3.26 -1.59
C VAL A 254 -2.11 3.87 -1.80
N ILE A 255 -1.74 4.83 -0.95
CA ILE A 255 -0.39 5.40 -0.88
C ILE A 255 0.33 4.76 0.31
N TYR A 256 1.53 4.25 0.10
CA TYR A 256 2.40 3.70 1.13
C TYR A 256 3.55 4.67 1.39
N TYR A 257 3.54 5.34 2.53
CA TYR A 257 4.57 6.30 2.96
C TYR A 257 5.67 5.57 3.73
N ASN A 258 6.92 5.71 3.29
CA ASN A 258 8.06 5.03 3.90
C ASN A 258 8.45 5.65 5.23
N ILE A 259 8.59 4.82 6.26
CA ILE A 259 9.01 5.20 7.61
C ILE A 259 10.37 4.60 7.96
N GLU A 260 10.61 3.35 7.57
CA GLU A 260 11.90 2.67 7.78
C GLU A 260 12.18 1.74 6.60
N ILE A 261 13.44 1.69 6.16
CA ILE A 261 13.88 0.82 5.08
C ILE A 261 15.01 -0.09 5.57
N TYR A 262 14.94 -1.35 5.21
CA TYR A 262 15.88 -2.39 5.60
C TYR A 262 16.38 -3.14 4.37
N ASP A 263 17.68 -3.42 4.33
CA ASP A 263 18.23 -4.44 3.45
C ASP A 263 18.03 -5.82 4.10
N ASN A 264 17.32 -6.67 3.39
CA ASN A 264 16.93 -8.00 3.85
C ASN A 264 17.53 -9.10 2.95
N SER A 265 18.54 -8.73 2.13
CA SER A 265 19.14 -9.61 1.15
C SER A 265 19.75 -10.87 1.79
N PRO A 266 19.49 -12.05 1.23
CA PRO A 266 20.09 -13.28 1.73
C PRO A 266 21.59 -13.34 1.37
N GLY A 267 22.37 -13.99 2.25
CA GLY A 267 23.79 -14.28 1.99
C GLY A 267 24.78 -13.19 2.40
N ASP A 268 24.35 -11.97 2.55
CA ASP A 268 25.19 -10.89 3.09
C ASP A 268 25.03 -10.81 4.63
N LYS A 269 26.15 -10.94 5.34
CA LYS A 269 26.13 -10.82 6.80
C LYS A 269 25.77 -9.41 7.27
N ALA A 270 26.04 -8.40 6.48
CA ALA A 270 25.68 -7.01 6.77
C ALA A 270 24.20 -6.72 6.48
N ALA A 271 23.61 -7.42 5.50
CA ALA A 271 22.21 -7.21 5.11
C ALA A 271 21.20 -7.69 6.15
N ARG A 272 21.20 -8.88 6.58
CA ARG A 272 20.39 -9.54 7.65
C ARG A 272 19.26 -8.71 8.30
N GLY A 273 18.50 -7.95 7.54
CA GLY A 273 17.51 -7.02 8.03
C GLY A 273 18.12 -5.75 8.66
N THR A 274 19.29 -5.31 8.19
CA THR A 274 19.92 -4.08 8.64
C THR A 274 19.09 -2.88 8.20
N LYS A 275 18.79 -1.98 9.14
CA LYS A 275 18.14 -0.70 8.82
C LYS A 275 19.12 0.16 8.02
N ILE A 276 18.72 0.55 6.82
CA ILE A 276 19.52 1.36 5.89
C ILE A 276 18.96 2.79 5.71
N SER A 277 17.83 3.07 6.32
CA SER A 277 17.31 4.43 6.49
C SER A 277 17.85 5.06 7.79
N PRO A 278 17.89 6.39 7.88
CA PRO A 278 18.25 7.11 9.09
C PRO A 278 17.48 6.66 10.34
#